data_245d1844a2e737ccc69b80189b785b68
#
_entry.id   245d1844a2e737ccc69b80189b785b68
#
_cell.length_a   1.000
_cell.length_b   1.000
_cell.length_c   1.000
_cell.angle_alpha   90.00
_cell.angle_beta   90.00
_cell.angle_gamma   90.00
#
_symmetry.space_group_name_H-M   'P 1'
#
loop_
_entity.id
_entity.type
_entity.pdbx_description
1 polymer ?
#
loop_
_entity_poly.entity_id
_entity_poly.type
_entity_poly.pdbx_seq_one_letter_code
_entity_poly.pdbx_strand_id
1 'polypeptide(L)'
;MGGLRPVRPCGLEWRTGRRATATHHLDLLAVAVLAKGYRFVKLYRAEELPARPLLLWVFAFGRGHRHVRVAVGVRVTTGDAWGYYVAGLGGHRFLSPCGDVDVAAARVDAVLKHRMFPSTW
;
A
#
# COMPACT_ATOMS: atom_id res chain seq x y z
N MET A 1 23.43 -27.37 -19.39
CA MET A 1 22.97 -27.29 -19.28
C MET A 1 22.34 -26.59 -19.03
N GLY A 2 22.17 -26.26 -19.34
CA GLY A 2 21.71 -25.51 -19.00
C GLY A 2 20.65 -25.53 -18.45
N GLY A 3 20.26 -25.97 -18.70
CA GLY A 3 19.15 -25.98 -18.30
C GLY A 3 18.95 -26.16 -17.15
N LEU A 4 19.63 -26.16 -16.92
CA LEU A 4 19.45 -26.35 -15.94
C LEU A 4 19.18 -25.51 -15.20
N ARG A 5 18.42 -24.88 -15.48
CA ARG A 5 17.94 -24.20 -14.73
C ARG A 5 17.50 -24.88 -13.73
N PRO A 6 17.92 -24.62 -12.65
CA PRO A 6 17.47 -25.30 -11.59
C PRO A 6 16.09 -25.00 -11.43
N VAL A 7 15.43 -25.95 -11.10
CA VAL A 7 14.13 -25.79 -10.83
C VAL A 7 14.02 -25.04 -9.61
N ARG A 8 13.59 -23.89 -9.63
CA ARG A 8 13.39 -23.19 -8.52
C ARG A 8 12.21 -23.65 -7.86
N PRO A 9 12.11 -23.68 -6.57
CA PRO A 9 10.86 -23.94 -5.88
C PRO A 9 9.88 -22.90 -6.29
N CYS A 10 8.78 -23.32 -6.78
CA CYS A 10 7.79 -22.41 -7.25
C CYS A 10 7.42 -21.36 -6.23
N GLY A 11 7.38 -21.75 -4.97
CA GLY A 11 7.01 -20.80 -3.94
C GLY A 11 7.98 -19.65 -3.79
N LEU A 12 9.27 -19.92 -3.93
CA LEU A 12 10.25 -18.89 -3.76
C LEU A 12 10.21 -17.91 -4.91
N GLU A 13 10.14 -18.41 -6.12
CA GLU A 13 10.08 -17.56 -7.27
C GLU A 13 8.82 -16.73 -7.29
N TRP A 14 7.73 -17.33 -6.90
CA TRP A 14 6.45 -16.70 -6.80
C TRP A 14 6.47 -15.56 -5.80
N ARG A 15 7.07 -15.78 -4.63
CA ARG A 15 7.13 -14.73 -3.61
C ARG A 15 7.94 -13.54 -4.07
N THR A 16 9.05 -13.78 -4.75
CA THR A 16 9.88 -12.70 -5.24
C THR A 16 9.12 -11.87 -6.25
N GLY A 17 8.43 -12.51 -7.18
CA GLY A 17 7.66 -11.81 -8.18
C GLY A 17 6.50 -11.03 -7.58
N ARG A 18 5.82 -11.62 -6.60
CA ARG A 18 4.71 -10.94 -5.93
C ARG A 18 5.19 -9.74 -5.17
N ARG A 19 6.31 -9.86 -4.47
CA ARG A 19 6.82 -8.73 -3.71
C ARG A 19 7.20 -7.59 -4.63
N ALA A 20 7.85 -7.89 -5.75
CA ALA A 20 8.22 -6.85 -6.71
C ALA A 20 6.99 -6.15 -7.27
N THR A 21 5.95 -6.91 -7.60
CA THR A 21 4.71 -6.33 -8.10
C THR A 21 4.04 -5.47 -7.03
N ALA A 22 3.99 -5.97 -5.81
CA ALA A 22 3.38 -5.24 -4.70
C ALA A 22 4.09 -3.93 -4.46
N THR A 23 5.43 -3.94 -4.42
CA THR A 23 6.17 -2.71 -4.19
C THR A 23 5.99 -1.73 -5.32
N HIS A 24 5.87 -2.22 -6.55
CA HIS A 24 5.62 -1.34 -7.69
C HIS A 24 4.29 -0.60 -7.52
N HIS A 25 3.24 -1.32 -7.15
CA HIS A 25 1.93 -0.70 -6.94
C HIS A 25 1.96 0.30 -5.79
N LEU A 26 2.67 -0.03 -4.71
CA LEU A 26 2.77 0.89 -3.58
C LEU A 26 3.58 2.13 -3.95
N ASP A 27 4.63 1.98 -4.77
CA ASP A 27 5.40 3.12 -5.24
C ASP A 27 4.53 4.06 -6.09
N LEU A 28 3.67 3.51 -6.93
CA LEU A 28 2.75 4.33 -7.72
C LEU A 28 1.79 5.11 -6.83
N LEU A 29 1.27 4.45 -5.81
CA LEU A 29 0.37 5.13 -4.88
C LEU A 29 1.09 6.21 -4.10
N ALA A 30 2.35 5.97 -3.72
CA ALA A 30 3.13 6.98 -3.01
C ALA A 30 3.23 8.27 -3.84
N VAL A 31 3.50 8.14 -5.12
CA VAL A 31 3.58 9.30 -6.00
C VAL A 31 2.22 10.02 -6.07
N ALA A 32 1.15 9.26 -6.15
CA ALA A 32 -0.18 9.85 -6.30
C ALA A 32 -0.61 10.60 -5.03
N VAL A 33 -0.33 10.04 -3.85
CA VAL A 33 -0.70 10.72 -2.60
C VAL A 33 0.18 11.93 -2.34
N LEU A 34 1.45 11.85 -2.75
CA LEU A 34 2.33 13.00 -2.62
C LEU A 34 1.81 14.17 -3.44
N ALA A 35 1.30 13.89 -4.63
CA ALA A 35 0.71 14.92 -5.48
C ALA A 35 -0.51 15.58 -4.83
N LYS A 36 -1.16 14.91 -3.89
CA LYS A 36 -2.28 15.48 -3.16
C LYS A 36 -1.84 16.22 -1.89
N GLY A 37 -0.54 16.28 -1.64
CA GLY A 37 -0.01 17.00 -0.49
C GLY A 37 0.21 16.16 0.75
N TYR A 38 0.07 14.85 0.65
CA TYR A 38 0.31 13.96 1.78
C TYR A 38 1.74 13.49 1.82
N ARG A 39 2.18 13.08 2.98
CA ARG A 39 3.48 12.48 3.16
C ARG A 39 3.33 10.99 3.33
N PHE A 40 4.43 10.25 3.17
CA PHE A 40 4.37 8.81 3.27
C PHE A 40 5.68 8.24 3.81
N VAL A 41 5.60 7.02 4.32
CA VAL A 41 6.75 6.22 4.69
C VAL A 41 6.57 4.86 4.06
N LYS A 42 7.56 4.42 3.32
CA LYS A 42 7.54 3.12 2.65
C LYS A 42 8.11 2.08 3.59
N LEU A 43 7.26 1.38 4.32
CA LEU A 43 7.73 0.38 5.27
C LEU A 43 8.45 -0.77 4.57
N TYR A 44 8.08 -1.05 3.34
CA TYR A 44 8.70 -2.12 2.59
C TYR A 44 10.12 -1.81 2.14
N ARG A 45 10.58 -0.57 2.36
CA ARG A 45 11.95 -0.18 2.07
C ARG A 45 12.70 0.28 3.31
N ALA A 46 12.11 0.13 4.48
CA ALA A 46 12.75 0.54 5.72
C ALA A 46 13.73 -0.56 6.15
N GLU A 47 15.01 -0.29 6.02
CA GLU A 47 16.02 -1.31 6.26
C GLU A 47 16.14 -1.69 7.71
N GLU A 48 15.75 -0.81 8.59
CA GLU A 48 15.80 -1.08 10.01
C GLU A 48 14.69 -2.05 10.46
N LEU A 49 13.72 -2.33 9.60
CA LEU A 49 12.65 -3.27 9.95
C LEU A 49 12.98 -4.64 9.40
N PRO A 50 13.10 -5.65 10.26
CA PRO A 50 13.52 -6.96 9.76
C PRO A 50 12.51 -7.59 8.80
N ALA A 51 11.25 -7.38 8.99
CA ALA A 51 10.24 -7.99 8.14
C ALA A 51 9.86 -7.15 6.94
N ARG A 52 10.15 -5.88 6.95
CA ARG A 52 9.80 -4.97 5.86
C ARG A 52 8.38 -5.21 5.35
N PRO A 53 7.37 -4.90 6.17
CA PRO A 53 6.00 -5.18 5.76
C PRO A 53 5.64 -4.45 4.47
N LEU A 54 4.81 -5.09 3.65
CA LEU A 54 4.38 -4.51 2.38
C LEU A 54 3.28 -3.51 2.64
N LEU A 55 3.63 -2.42 3.29
CA LEU A 55 2.69 -1.37 3.67
C LEU A 55 3.28 -0.01 3.34
N LEU A 56 2.41 0.89 2.96
CA LEU A 56 2.75 2.30 2.77
C LEU A 56 1.96 3.07 3.82
N TRP A 57 2.66 3.81 4.68
CA TRP A 57 1.99 4.74 5.59
C TRP A 57 1.81 6.04 4.88
N VAL A 58 0.57 6.53 4.84
CA VAL A 58 0.25 7.85 4.32
C VAL A 58 -0.27 8.67 5.49
N PHE A 59 0.24 9.86 5.65
CA PHE A 59 -0.16 10.66 6.79
C PHE A 59 -0.28 12.14 6.42
N ALA A 60 -1.08 12.82 7.22
CA ALA A 60 -1.33 14.24 7.06
C ALA A 60 -1.32 14.89 8.42
N PHE A 61 -0.95 16.16 8.46
CA PHE A 61 -0.98 16.93 9.71
C PHE A 61 -2.26 17.72 9.72
N GLY A 62 -3.06 17.50 10.74
CA GLY A 62 -4.27 18.27 10.93
C GLY A 62 -4.04 19.45 11.85
N ARG A 63 -5.11 20.15 12.17
CA ARG A 63 -5.04 21.28 13.08
C ARG A 63 -4.70 20.81 14.48
N GLY A 64 -4.09 21.70 15.25
CA GLY A 64 -3.79 21.40 16.64
C GLY A 64 -2.68 20.39 16.82
N HIS A 65 -1.78 20.32 15.85
CA HIS A 65 -0.64 19.40 15.89
C HIS A 65 -1.06 17.93 15.86
N ARG A 66 -2.30 17.65 15.52
CA ARG A 66 -2.74 16.28 15.38
C ARG A 66 -2.37 15.79 13.98
N HIS A 67 -1.90 14.60 13.93
CA HIS A 67 -1.68 13.98 12.63
C HIS A 67 -2.47 12.69 12.56
N VAL A 68 -2.90 12.36 11.37
CA VAL A 68 -3.62 11.13 11.10
C VAL A 68 -2.86 10.36 10.05
N ARG A 69 -3.01 9.06 10.08
CA ARG A 69 -2.32 8.21 9.15
C ARG A 69 -3.19 7.03 8.78
N VAL A 70 -2.85 6.43 7.66
CA VAL A 70 -3.48 5.21 7.20
C VAL A 70 -2.41 4.32 6.62
N ALA A 71 -2.50 3.03 6.87
CA ALA A 71 -1.59 2.06 6.30
C ALA A 71 -2.29 1.42 5.11
N VAL A 72 -1.65 1.43 3.96
CA VAL A 72 -2.20 0.87 2.73
C VAL A 72 -1.34 -0.29 2.29
N GLY A 73 -1.96 -1.41 1.99
CA GLY A 73 -1.28 -2.56 1.45
C GLY A 73 -1.87 -2.96 0.13
N VAL A 74 -1.27 -3.95 -0.50
CA VAL A 74 -1.79 -4.52 -1.73
C VAL A 74 -1.98 -6.01 -1.56
N ARG A 75 -2.99 -6.54 -2.19
CA ARG A 75 -3.29 -7.97 -2.14
C ARG A 75 -3.80 -8.41 -3.49
N VAL A 76 -3.60 -9.70 -3.75
CA VAL A 76 -4.18 -10.31 -4.94
C VAL A 76 -5.61 -10.67 -4.61
N THR A 77 -6.52 -10.22 -5.44
CA THR A 77 -7.93 -10.54 -5.29
C THR A 77 -8.28 -11.74 -6.17
N THR A 78 -9.53 -12.13 -6.14
CA THR A 78 -10.01 -13.21 -6.98
C THR A 78 -9.72 -12.89 -8.44
N GLY A 79 -9.23 -13.86 -9.19
CA GLY A 79 -8.91 -13.66 -10.60
C GLY A 79 -7.54 -13.06 -10.83
N ASP A 80 -6.67 -13.14 -9.82
CA ASP A 80 -5.28 -12.67 -9.91
C ASP A 80 -5.14 -11.17 -10.15
N ALA A 81 -6.18 -10.42 -9.83
CA ALA A 81 -6.09 -8.97 -9.91
C ALA A 81 -5.51 -8.43 -8.61
N TRP A 82 -4.78 -7.35 -8.70
CA TRP A 82 -4.21 -6.70 -7.53
C TRP A 82 -5.13 -5.58 -7.07
N GLY A 83 -5.21 -5.40 -5.76
CA GLY A 83 -6.01 -4.32 -5.19
C GLY A 83 -5.30 -3.65 -4.04
N TYR A 84 -5.61 -2.38 -3.82
CA TYR A 84 -5.15 -1.62 -2.67
C TYR A 84 -6.14 -1.79 -1.52
N TYR A 85 -5.62 -1.90 -0.31
CA TYR A 85 -6.45 -2.09 0.88
C TYR A 85 -5.94 -1.23 2.01
N VAL A 86 -6.85 -0.72 2.82
CA VAL A 86 -6.48 -0.09 4.08
C VAL A 86 -6.33 -1.18 5.12
N ALA A 87 -5.17 -1.25 5.75
CA ALA A 87 -4.93 -2.17 6.84
C ALA A 87 -5.41 -1.53 8.14
N GLY A 88 -6.05 -2.30 8.98
CA GLY A 88 -6.55 -1.76 10.22
C GLY A 88 -6.98 -2.85 11.18
N LEU A 89 -7.41 -2.43 12.35
CA LEU A 89 -7.79 -3.34 13.41
C LEU A 89 -9.03 -4.16 13.06
N GLY A 90 -9.91 -3.62 12.27
CA GLY A 90 -11.12 -4.34 11.86
C GLY A 90 -10.95 -5.21 10.64
N GLY A 91 -9.71 -5.38 10.18
CA GLY A 91 -9.44 -6.14 8.99
C GLY A 91 -9.02 -5.24 7.85
N HIS A 92 -9.09 -5.76 6.65
CA HIS A 92 -8.64 -5.02 5.49
C HIS A 92 -9.86 -4.49 4.73
N ARG A 93 -9.82 -3.21 4.41
CA ARG A 93 -10.88 -2.60 3.63
C ARG A 93 -10.37 -2.33 2.23
N PHE A 94 -11.07 -2.82 1.25
CA PHE A 94 -10.71 -2.62 -0.15
C PHE A 94 -10.84 -1.16 -0.54
N LEU A 95 -9.83 -0.62 -1.22
CA LEU A 95 -9.85 0.74 -1.72
C LEU A 95 -10.19 0.78 -3.20
N SER A 96 -9.38 0.13 -4.01
CA SER A 96 -9.58 0.14 -5.45
C SER A 96 -8.67 -0.88 -6.10
N PRO A 97 -8.95 -1.27 -7.34
CA PRO A 97 -7.98 -2.07 -8.09
C PRO A 97 -6.68 -1.30 -8.28
N CYS A 98 -5.58 -2.01 -8.39
CA CYS A 98 -4.29 -1.37 -8.56
C CYS A 98 -4.14 -0.65 -9.89
N GLY A 99 -4.94 -0.99 -10.87
CA GLY A 99 -4.91 -0.27 -12.13
C GLY A 99 -5.47 1.15 -12.05
N ASP A 100 -6.15 1.48 -10.95
CA ASP A 100 -6.77 2.79 -10.79
C ASP A 100 -6.11 3.53 -9.63
N VAL A 101 -4.84 3.85 -9.79
CA VAL A 101 -4.08 4.46 -8.69
C VAL A 101 -4.65 5.83 -8.29
N ASP A 102 -5.22 6.57 -9.23
CA ASP A 102 -5.81 7.85 -8.91
C ASP A 102 -7.06 7.70 -8.06
N VAL A 103 -7.86 6.66 -8.32
CA VAL A 103 -9.01 6.36 -7.49
C VAL A 103 -8.55 5.95 -6.10
N ALA A 104 -7.50 5.14 -6.01
CA ALA A 104 -6.96 4.75 -4.72
C ALA A 104 -6.50 5.95 -3.92
N ALA A 105 -5.78 6.87 -4.56
CA ALA A 105 -5.30 8.07 -3.89
C ALA A 105 -6.47 8.94 -3.43
N ALA A 106 -7.51 9.05 -4.23
CA ALA A 106 -8.70 9.81 -3.84
C ALA A 106 -9.39 9.18 -2.63
N ARG A 107 -9.41 7.87 -2.55
CA ARG A 107 -10.03 7.18 -1.42
C ARG A 107 -9.19 7.27 -0.17
N VAL A 108 -7.86 7.23 -0.31
CA VAL A 108 -6.96 7.48 0.82
C VAL A 108 -7.19 8.89 1.35
N ASP A 109 -7.30 9.86 0.44
CA ASP A 109 -7.59 11.24 0.81
C ASP A 109 -8.90 11.33 1.60
N ALA A 110 -9.94 10.65 1.15
CA ALA A 110 -11.22 10.65 1.85
C ALA A 110 -11.11 10.04 3.24
N VAL A 111 -10.36 8.94 3.38
CA VAL A 111 -10.17 8.31 4.69
C VAL A 111 -9.43 9.23 5.63
N LEU A 112 -8.37 9.88 5.15
CA LEU A 112 -7.60 10.78 5.98
C LEU A 112 -8.41 12.00 6.40
N LYS A 113 -9.20 12.55 5.49
CA LYS A 113 -10.07 13.68 5.82
C LYS A 113 -11.11 13.30 6.84
N HIS A 114 -11.67 12.12 6.72
CA HIS A 114 -12.63 11.64 7.70
C HIS A 114 -11.99 11.52 9.08
N ARG A 115 -10.75 11.05 9.14
CA ARG A 115 -10.05 10.92 10.41
C ARG A 115 -9.66 12.27 10.99
N MET A 116 -9.37 13.25 10.12
CA MET A 116 -9.02 14.58 10.59
C MET A 116 -10.25 15.35 11.09
N PHE A 117 -11.39 15.11 10.50
CA PHE A 117 -12.60 15.85 10.81
C PHE A 117 -13.78 14.90 11.05
N PRO A 118 -13.66 14.03 12.07
CA PRO A 118 -14.70 13.02 12.26
C PRO A 118 -16.06 13.59 12.62
N SER A 119 -16.11 14.76 13.20
CA SER A 119 -17.36 15.33 13.63
C SER A 119 -18.21 15.86 12.49
N THR A 120 -17.69 15.88 11.28
CA THR A 120 -18.44 16.37 10.15
C THR A 120 -19.21 15.25 9.44
N TRP A 121 -19.10 14.04 9.93
CA TRP A 121 -19.73 12.88 9.29
C TRP A 121 -20.78 12.18 10.15
#